data_971abdad05e6c032379784e6fd1d68c1
#
_entry.id   971abdad05e6c032379784e6fd1d68c1
#
_cell.length_a   1.000
_cell.length_b   1.000
_cell.length_c   1.000
_cell.angle_alpha   90.00
_cell.angle_beta   90.00
_cell.angle_gamma   90.00
#
_symmetry.space_group_name_H-M   'P 1'
#
loop_
_entity.id
_entity.type
_entity.pdbx_description
1 polymer ?
#
loop_
_entity_poly.entity_id
_entity_poly.type
_entity_poly.pdbx_seq_one_letter_code
_entity_poly.pdbx_strand_id
1 'polypeptide(L)'
;MLFRSAPVVGYHFGAGNTDELKNLFRKSLTLMTLTGLAMLVLGEVFAGPLSSIFVGYDEALLALTTRGFKLYAISFLLMGFNIFSSSFFTALSNGPVSAAISFLRTLVFQAAAIFTLPLIFPGADGVWLAVVAAEALALLVTVFFFVKLKDRYQYA
;
A
#
# COMPACT_ATOMS: atom_id res chain seq x y z
N MET A 1 -2.54 14.11 -2.60
CA MET A 1 -3.99 13.93 -2.79
C MET A 1 -4.66 13.30 -1.56
N LEU A 2 -4.10 12.28 -0.94
CA LEU A 2 -4.63 11.61 0.28
C LEU A 2 -4.87 12.55 1.48
N PHE A 3 -4.00 13.54 1.69
CA PHE A 3 -4.17 14.53 2.77
C PHE A 3 -5.38 15.46 2.62
N ARG A 4 -5.94 15.58 1.42
CA ARG A 4 -7.14 16.42 1.20
C ARG A 4 -8.44 15.65 1.35
N SER A 5 -8.43 14.31 1.21
CA SER A 5 -9.64 13.50 1.38
C SER A 5 -9.97 13.22 2.84
N ALA A 6 -8.97 13.13 3.72
CA ALA A 6 -9.21 12.88 5.14
C ALA A 6 -10.10 13.94 5.83
N PRO A 7 -9.89 15.27 5.66
CA PRO A 7 -10.79 16.27 6.19
C PRO A 7 -12.22 16.18 5.65
N VAL A 8 -12.39 15.84 4.36
CA VAL A 8 -13.71 15.70 3.73
C VAL A 8 -14.44 14.48 4.30
N VAL A 9 -13.74 13.35 4.46
CA VAL A 9 -14.29 12.15 5.10
C VAL A 9 -14.70 12.46 6.54
N GLY A 10 -13.84 13.13 7.33
CA GLY A 10 -14.15 13.52 8.71
C GLY A 10 -15.33 14.48 8.82
N TYR A 11 -15.46 15.42 7.89
CA TYR A 11 -16.59 16.33 7.83
C TYR A 11 -17.92 15.59 7.59
N HIS A 12 -18.00 14.73 6.56
CA HIS A 12 -19.22 13.98 6.26
C HIS A 12 -19.57 12.97 7.34
N PHE A 13 -18.55 12.34 7.96
CA PHE A 13 -18.74 11.47 9.11
C PHE A 13 -19.33 12.24 10.30
N GLY A 14 -18.78 13.40 10.65
CA GLY A 14 -19.28 14.24 11.73
C GLY A 14 -20.67 14.82 11.47
N ALA A 15 -21.02 15.06 10.20
CA ALA A 15 -22.33 15.51 9.77
C ALA A 15 -23.38 14.40 9.65
N GLY A 16 -23.01 13.12 9.87
CA GLY A 16 -23.90 11.97 9.69
C GLY A 16 -24.33 11.69 8.25
N ASN A 17 -23.61 12.25 7.26
CA ASN A 17 -23.91 12.07 5.83
C ASN A 17 -23.30 10.75 5.31
N THR A 18 -24.00 9.66 5.57
CA THR A 18 -23.55 8.30 5.22
C THR A 18 -23.51 8.04 3.72
N ASP A 19 -24.39 8.66 2.94
CA ASP A 19 -24.43 8.46 1.48
C ASP A 19 -23.18 9.05 0.82
N GLU A 20 -22.79 10.25 1.22
CA GLU A 20 -21.57 10.85 0.71
C GLU A 20 -20.32 10.13 1.24
N LEU A 21 -20.36 9.61 2.46
CA LEU A 21 -19.27 8.81 3.00
C LEU A 21 -19.03 7.53 2.18
N LYS A 22 -20.10 6.83 1.77
CA LYS A 22 -20.03 5.67 0.85
C LYS A 22 -19.49 6.05 -0.52
N ASN A 23 -19.95 7.18 -1.07
CA ASN A 23 -19.49 7.69 -2.35
C ASN A 23 -17.99 8.01 -2.32
N LEU A 24 -17.52 8.70 -1.28
CA LEU A 24 -16.11 9.00 -1.06
C LEU A 24 -15.27 7.74 -0.91
N PHE A 25 -15.74 6.76 -0.15
CA PHE A 25 -15.05 5.49 0.04
C PHE A 25 -14.87 4.76 -1.31
N ARG A 26 -15.94 4.59 -2.08
CA ARG A 26 -15.88 3.94 -3.41
C ARG A 26 -14.96 4.68 -4.37
N LYS A 27 -15.09 6.00 -4.49
CA LYS A 27 -14.24 6.82 -5.36
C LYS A 27 -12.77 6.73 -4.95
N SER A 28 -12.50 6.71 -3.65
CA SER A 28 -11.12 6.56 -3.15
C SER A 28 -10.54 5.18 -3.48
N LEU A 29 -11.29 4.10 -3.30
CA LEU A 29 -10.85 2.76 -3.68
C LEU A 29 -10.57 2.64 -5.18
N THR A 30 -11.47 3.19 -6.03
CA THR A 30 -11.26 3.22 -7.47
C THR A 30 -10.01 4.01 -7.85
N LEU A 31 -9.81 5.17 -7.23
CA LEU A 31 -8.62 5.99 -7.46
C LEU A 31 -7.34 5.26 -7.04
N MET A 32 -7.35 4.58 -5.87
CA MET A 32 -6.20 3.80 -5.40
C MET A 32 -5.89 2.63 -6.35
N THR A 33 -6.92 1.96 -6.86
CA THR A 33 -6.74 0.89 -7.85
C THR A 33 -6.11 1.42 -9.15
N LEU A 34 -6.66 2.50 -9.70
CA LEU A 34 -6.17 3.08 -10.96
C LEU A 34 -4.74 3.62 -10.81
N THR A 35 -4.45 4.34 -9.73
CA THR A 35 -3.10 4.87 -9.49
C THR A 35 -2.10 3.78 -9.17
N GLY A 36 -2.48 2.77 -8.38
CA GLY A 36 -1.63 1.62 -8.09
C GLY A 36 -1.29 0.83 -9.34
N LEU A 37 -2.28 0.57 -10.21
CA LEU A 37 -2.07 -0.11 -11.48
C LEU A 37 -1.19 0.73 -12.43
N ALA A 38 -1.43 2.03 -12.52
CA ALA A 38 -0.58 2.92 -13.32
C ALA A 38 0.86 2.92 -12.82
N MET A 39 1.09 2.99 -11.51
CA MET A 39 2.43 2.95 -10.91
C MET A 39 3.11 1.60 -11.11
N LEU A 40 2.38 0.49 -11.04
CA LEU A 40 2.90 -0.84 -11.35
C LEU A 40 3.36 -0.90 -12.82
N VAL A 41 2.51 -0.49 -13.76
CA VAL A 41 2.84 -0.51 -15.21
C VAL A 41 4.04 0.41 -15.50
N LEU A 42 4.07 1.61 -14.94
CA LEU A 42 5.21 2.53 -15.09
C LEU A 42 6.48 1.92 -14.49
N GLY A 43 6.40 1.29 -13.31
CA GLY A 43 7.51 0.62 -12.68
C GLY A 43 8.09 -0.51 -13.54
N GLU A 44 7.23 -1.35 -14.12
CA GLU A 44 7.63 -2.44 -15.01
C GLU A 44 8.27 -1.95 -16.32
N VAL A 45 7.66 -0.94 -16.96
CA VAL A 45 8.13 -0.40 -18.25
C VAL A 45 9.43 0.37 -18.09
N PHE A 46 9.53 1.19 -17.04
CA PHE A 46 10.67 2.08 -16.84
C PHE A 46 11.77 1.50 -15.94
N ALA A 47 11.62 0.27 -15.43
CA ALA A 47 12.63 -0.36 -14.56
C ALA A 47 14.03 -0.35 -15.18
N GLY A 48 14.17 -0.79 -16.43
CA GLY A 48 15.46 -0.81 -17.15
C GLY A 48 16.05 0.60 -17.36
N PRO A 49 15.33 1.50 -18.05
CA PRO A 49 15.80 2.88 -18.25
C PRO A 49 16.16 3.61 -16.96
N LEU A 50 15.35 3.48 -15.91
CA LEU A 50 15.64 4.11 -14.62
C LEU A 50 16.87 3.49 -13.94
N SER A 51 16.99 2.16 -13.96
CA SER A 51 18.16 1.49 -13.39
C SER A 51 19.45 1.87 -14.12
N SER A 52 19.41 2.03 -15.45
CA SER A 52 20.58 2.39 -16.24
C SER A 52 21.13 3.78 -15.91
N ILE A 53 20.29 4.71 -15.45
CA ILE A 53 20.74 6.05 -15.03
C ILE A 53 21.66 5.96 -13.80
N PHE A 54 21.42 5.02 -12.90
CA PHE A 54 22.16 4.90 -11.65
C PHE A 54 23.32 3.90 -11.70
N VAL A 55 23.12 2.78 -12.44
CA VAL A 55 24.05 1.64 -12.41
C VAL A 55 24.40 1.13 -13.83
N GLY A 56 24.24 1.96 -14.86
CA GLY A 56 24.53 1.60 -16.26
C GLY A 56 26.01 1.31 -16.58
N TYR A 57 26.91 1.56 -15.64
CA TYR A 57 28.34 1.28 -15.75
C TYR A 57 28.72 -0.18 -15.44
N ASP A 58 27.81 -0.98 -14.87
CA ASP A 58 28.02 -2.39 -14.51
C ASP A 58 26.81 -3.23 -14.93
N GLU A 59 27.01 -4.12 -15.88
CA GLU A 59 25.93 -4.94 -16.45
C GLU A 59 25.30 -5.91 -15.42
N ALA A 60 26.11 -6.49 -14.52
CA ALA A 60 25.61 -7.40 -13.51
C ALA A 60 24.75 -6.67 -12.48
N LEU A 61 25.19 -5.49 -12.05
CA LEU A 61 24.46 -4.64 -11.13
C LEU A 61 23.19 -4.06 -11.79
N LEU A 62 23.25 -3.72 -13.08
CA LEU A 62 22.09 -3.26 -13.85
C LEU A 62 21.01 -4.33 -13.94
N ALA A 63 21.40 -5.58 -14.25
CA ALA A 63 20.45 -6.70 -14.30
C ALA A 63 19.81 -6.96 -12.94
N LEU A 64 20.60 -6.96 -11.86
CA LEU A 64 20.12 -7.13 -10.49
C LEU A 64 19.14 -6.02 -10.08
N THR A 65 19.52 -4.76 -10.33
CA THR A 65 18.71 -3.58 -9.96
C THR A 65 17.40 -3.55 -10.75
N THR A 66 17.45 -3.82 -12.06
CA THR A 66 16.24 -3.87 -12.90
C THR A 66 15.27 -4.95 -12.43
N ARG A 67 15.79 -6.14 -12.11
CA ARG A 67 14.97 -7.23 -11.56
C ARG A 67 14.36 -6.84 -10.21
N GLY A 68 15.15 -6.30 -9.30
CA GLY A 68 14.68 -5.84 -8.00
C GLY A 68 13.63 -4.74 -8.11
N PHE A 69 13.81 -3.79 -9.02
CA PHE A 69 12.84 -2.73 -9.27
C PHE A 69 11.49 -3.29 -9.73
N LYS A 70 11.48 -4.26 -10.66
CA LYS A 70 10.26 -4.92 -11.12
C LYS A 70 9.55 -5.67 -10.01
N LEU A 71 10.28 -6.45 -9.21
CA LEU A 71 9.71 -7.14 -8.05
C LEU A 71 9.11 -6.16 -7.05
N TYR A 72 9.82 -5.07 -6.77
CA TYR A 72 9.34 -4.02 -5.87
C TYR A 72 8.11 -3.29 -6.41
N ALA A 73 8.02 -3.07 -7.74
CA ALA A 73 6.91 -2.36 -8.37
C ALA A 73 5.54 -2.99 -8.09
N ILE A 74 5.51 -4.31 -7.86
CA ILE A 74 4.28 -5.02 -7.46
C ILE A 74 3.69 -4.43 -6.16
N SER A 75 4.54 -3.97 -5.24
CA SER A 75 4.09 -3.39 -3.98
C SER A 75 3.29 -2.10 -4.16
N PHE A 76 3.49 -1.34 -5.24
CA PHE A 76 2.76 -0.11 -5.52
C PHE A 76 1.25 -0.33 -5.65
N LEU A 77 0.85 -1.49 -6.18
CA LEU A 77 -0.56 -1.85 -6.28
C LEU A 77 -1.22 -1.98 -4.90
N LEU A 78 -0.49 -2.50 -3.91
CA LEU A 78 -1.00 -2.82 -2.58
C LEU A 78 -0.87 -1.64 -1.61
N MET A 79 0.24 -0.91 -1.71
CA MET A 79 0.62 0.17 -0.81
C MET A 79 -0.44 1.28 -0.71
N GLY A 80 -1.04 1.64 -1.85
CA GLY A 80 -2.08 2.67 -1.92
C GLY A 80 -3.28 2.37 -1.01
N PHE A 81 -3.75 1.12 -1.02
CA PHE A 81 -4.88 0.69 -0.18
C PHE A 81 -4.56 0.76 1.30
N ASN A 82 -3.37 0.31 1.70
CA ASN A 82 -2.94 0.30 3.09
C ASN A 82 -2.77 1.71 3.66
N ILE A 83 -2.16 2.62 2.88
CA ILE A 83 -2.01 4.03 3.28
C ILE A 83 -3.38 4.71 3.34
N PHE A 84 -4.25 4.48 2.36
CA PHE A 84 -5.60 5.02 2.36
C PHE A 84 -6.38 4.55 3.59
N SER A 85 -6.35 3.25 3.90
CA SER A 85 -7.06 2.67 5.04
C SER A 85 -6.68 3.33 6.35
N SER A 86 -5.38 3.46 6.64
CA SER A 86 -4.91 4.13 7.84
C SER A 86 -5.42 5.58 7.93
N SER A 87 -5.32 6.35 6.82
CA SER A 87 -5.80 7.73 6.75
C SER A 87 -7.32 7.81 6.89
N PHE A 88 -8.05 6.87 6.31
CA PHE A 88 -9.51 6.79 6.37
C PHE A 88 -10.00 6.54 7.80
N PHE A 89 -9.41 5.56 8.51
CA PHE A 89 -9.77 5.33 9.92
C PHE A 89 -9.35 6.48 10.85
N THR A 90 -8.27 7.19 10.54
CA THR A 90 -7.93 8.43 11.23
C THR A 90 -9.04 9.49 11.06
N ALA A 91 -9.54 9.66 9.84
CA ALA A 91 -10.63 10.60 9.54
C ALA A 91 -11.95 10.21 10.21
N LEU A 92 -12.20 8.91 10.43
CA LEU A 92 -13.33 8.39 11.21
C LEU A 92 -13.10 8.46 12.73
N SER A 93 -12.07 9.17 13.19
CA SER A 93 -11.70 9.28 14.61
C SER A 93 -11.38 7.93 15.28
N ASN A 94 -10.99 6.92 14.49
CA ASN A 94 -10.56 5.62 14.99
C ASN A 94 -9.03 5.48 14.97
N GLY A 95 -8.38 6.25 15.84
CA GLY A 95 -6.92 6.25 16.00
C GLY A 95 -6.31 4.87 16.27
N PRO A 96 -6.88 4.05 17.18
CA PRO A 96 -6.35 2.71 17.45
C PRO A 96 -6.28 1.80 16.21
N VAL A 97 -7.30 1.78 15.37
CA VAL A 97 -7.30 0.96 14.14
C VAL A 97 -6.30 1.52 13.13
N SER A 98 -6.26 2.84 12.93
CA SER A 98 -5.28 3.49 12.07
C SER A 98 -3.84 3.19 12.51
N ALA A 99 -3.56 3.30 13.81
CA ALA A 99 -2.26 2.99 14.38
C ALA A 99 -1.90 1.50 14.21
N ALA A 100 -2.86 0.58 14.45
CA ALA A 100 -2.64 -0.85 14.27
C ALA A 100 -2.28 -1.20 12.82
N ILE A 101 -3.02 -0.67 11.83
CA ILE A 101 -2.73 -0.90 10.41
C ILE A 101 -1.33 -0.40 10.07
N SER A 102 -0.98 0.83 10.46
CA SER A 102 0.33 1.42 10.18
C SER A 102 1.46 0.68 10.87
N PHE A 103 1.32 0.35 12.15
CA PHE A 103 2.33 -0.35 12.92
C PHE A 103 2.58 -1.77 12.42
N LEU A 104 1.51 -2.53 12.20
CA LEU A 104 1.63 -3.90 11.67
C LEU A 104 2.30 -3.88 10.29
N ARG A 105 1.90 -2.97 9.42
CA ARG A 105 2.45 -2.85 8.08
C ARG A 105 3.93 -2.49 8.08
N THR A 106 4.30 -1.39 8.76
CA THR A 106 5.64 -0.79 8.62
C THR A 106 6.68 -1.42 9.54
N LEU A 107 6.28 -2.02 10.66
CA LEU A 107 7.21 -2.64 11.59
C LEU A 107 7.08 -4.16 11.59
N VAL A 108 5.92 -4.70 11.95
CA VAL A 108 5.79 -6.14 12.22
C VAL A 108 5.94 -6.96 10.94
N PHE A 109 5.13 -6.68 9.92
CA PHE A 109 5.16 -7.47 8.69
C PHE A 109 6.41 -7.21 7.87
N GLN A 110 6.89 -5.96 7.85
CA GLN A 110 8.12 -5.62 7.14
C GLN A 110 9.33 -6.30 7.78
N ALA A 111 9.48 -6.23 9.09
CA ALA A 111 10.56 -6.91 9.81
C ALA A 111 10.47 -8.44 9.64
N ALA A 112 9.29 -9.02 9.89
CA ALA A 112 9.09 -10.47 9.71
C ALA A 112 9.44 -10.92 8.30
N ALA A 113 8.98 -10.21 7.26
CA ALA A 113 9.23 -10.56 5.87
C ALA A 113 10.73 -10.44 5.50
N ILE A 114 11.42 -9.39 5.95
CA ILE A 114 12.86 -9.20 5.68
C ILE A 114 13.71 -10.31 6.31
N PHE A 115 13.34 -10.81 7.49
CA PHE A 115 14.09 -11.89 8.14
C PHE A 115 13.73 -13.29 7.62
N THR A 116 12.52 -13.50 7.12
CA THR A 116 12.05 -14.84 6.71
C THR A 116 12.21 -15.11 5.21
N LEU A 117 11.87 -14.14 4.35
CA LEU A 117 11.86 -14.37 2.91
C LEU A 117 13.23 -14.64 2.28
N PRO A 118 14.34 -14.02 2.70
CA PRO A 118 15.65 -14.37 2.19
C PRO A 118 16.10 -15.80 2.55
N LEU A 119 15.49 -16.43 3.56
CA LEU A 119 15.74 -17.84 3.89
C LEU A 119 15.04 -18.79 2.92
N ILE A 120 13.91 -18.36 2.33
CA ILE A 120 13.11 -19.14 1.38
C ILE A 120 13.58 -18.86 -0.05
N PHE A 121 13.84 -17.62 -0.37
CA PHE A 121 14.34 -17.13 -1.66
C PHE A 121 15.74 -16.54 -1.48
N PRO A 122 16.80 -17.37 -1.66
CA PRO A 122 18.17 -16.93 -1.44
C PRO A 122 18.56 -15.78 -2.36
N GLY A 123 19.36 -14.84 -1.83
CA GLY A 123 19.86 -13.68 -2.57
C GLY A 123 18.96 -12.44 -2.44
N ALA A 124 19.16 -11.50 -3.36
CA ALA A 124 18.49 -10.20 -3.33
C ALA A 124 16.98 -10.28 -3.59
N ASP A 125 16.50 -11.29 -4.30
CA ASP A 125 15.08 -11.47 -4.61
C ASP A 125 14.23 -11.61 -3.35
N GLY A 126 14.71 -12.33 -2.33
CA GLY A 126 14.02 -12.47 -1.05
C GLY A 126 13.83 -11.13 -0.34
N VAL A 127 14.80 -10.23 -0.44
CA VAL A 127 14.70 -8.88 0.14
C VAL A 127 13.67 -8.01 -0.60
N TRP A 128 13.66 -8.07 -1.94
CA TRP A 128 12.69 -7.32 -2.74
C TRP A 128 11.26 -7.84 -2.54
N LEU A 129 11.09 -9.16 -2.51
CA LEU A 129 9.80 -9.79 -2.26
C LEU A 129 9.29 -9.56 -0.83
N ALA A 130 10.18 -9.29 0.13
CA ALA A 130 9.78 -8.99 1.51
C ALA A 130 8.83 -7.80 1.60
N VAL A 131 9.08 -6.76 0.80
CA VAL A 131 8.19 -5.58 0.75
C VAL A 131 6.81 -5.95 0.22
N VAL A 132 6.76 -6.73 -0.88
CA VAL A 132 5.50 -7.17 -1.47
C VAL A 132 4.70 -8.03 -0.50
N ALA A 133 5.37 -8.98 0.18
CA ALA A 133 4.74 -9.85 1.16
C ALA A 133 4.21 -9.06 2.37
N ALA A 134 4.99 -8.10 2.88
CA ALA A 134 4.56 -7.24 3.98
C ALA A 134 3.32 -6.42 3.61
N GLU A 135 3.28 -5.83 2.41
CA GLU A 135 2.12 -5.08 1.92
C GLU A 135 0.90 -5.99 1.70
N ALA A 136 1.10 -7.22 1.22
CA ALA A 136 0.02 -8.20 1.07
C ALA A 136 -0.58 -8.61 2.43
N LEU A 137 0.25 -8.90 3.43
CA LEU A 137 -0.21 -9.19 4.79
C LEU A 137 -0.94 -7.98 5.41
N ALA A 138 -0.42 -6.78 5.21
CA ALA A 138 -1.07 -5.55 5.65
C ALA A 138 -2.43 -5.35 4.97
N LEU A 139 -2.55 -5.70 3.69
CA LEU A 139 -3.83 -5.61 2.97
C LEU A 139 -4.88 -6.57 3.56
N LEU A 140 -4.50 -7.77 3.99
CA LEU A 140 -5.42 -8.69 4.67
C LEU A 140 -5.96 -8.06 5.97
N VAL A 141 -5.10 -7.42 6.77
CA VAL A 141 -5.51 -6.69 7.97
C VAL A 141 -6.41 -5.50 7.63
N THR A 142 -6.07 -4.77 6.59
CA THR A 142 -6.86 -3.64 6.08
C THR A 142 -8.26 -4.09 5.69
N VAL A 143 -8.39 -5.15 4.89
CA VAL A 143 -9.67 -5.73 4.47
C VAL A 143 -10.47 -6.22 5.68
N PHE A 144 -9.82 -6.90 6.62
CA PHE A 144 -10.46 -7.34 7.87
C PHE A 144 -11.11 -6.17 8.63
N PHE A 145 -10.38 -5.06 8.83
CA PHE A 145 -10.95 -3.90 9.50
C PHE A 145 -12.05 -3.22 8.69
N PHE A 146 -11.91 -3.14 7.37
CA PHE A 146 -12.97 -2.60 6.52
C PHE A 146 -14.24 -3.45 6.62
N VAL A 147 -14.15 -4.77 6.58
CA VAL A 147 -15.33 -5.64 6.71
C VAL A 147 -15.92 -5.56 8.11
N LYS A 148 -15.10 -5.62 9.16
CA LYS A 148 -15.55 -5.63 10.55
C LYS A 148 -16.23 -4.34 11.00
N LEU A 149 -15.80 -3.21 10.46
CA LEU A 149 -16.22 -1.89 10.92
C LEU A 149 -17.20 -1.18 9.98
N LYS A 150 -17.57 -1.80 8.85
CA LYS A 150 -18.48 -1.20 7.86
C LYS A 150 -19.83 -0.79 8.46
N ASP A 151 -20.43 -1.66 9.27
CA ASP A 151 -21.76 -1.43 9.86
C ASP A 151 -21.71 -0.36 10.96
N ARG A 152 -20.58 -0.28 11.68
CA ARG A 152 -20.38 0.73 12.72
C ARG A 152 -20.26 2.14 12.14
N TYR A 153 -19.60 2.30 11.01
CA TYR A 153 -19.32 3.60 10.39
C TYR A 153 -20.16 3.88 9.13
N GLN A 154 -20.89 2.90 8.64
CA GLN A 154 -21.83 3.00 7.50
C GLN A 154 -21.22 3.58 6.22
N TYR A 155 -19.97 3.22 5.89
CA TYR A 155 -19.26 3.70 4.69
C TYR A 155 -19.31 2.73 3.50
N ALA A 156 -19.89 1.54 3.63
CA ALA A 156 -20.00 0.53 2.58
C ALA A 156 -21.37 -0.16 2.62
#